data_f5fcc92c28b15057d2acf9a2d8975223
#
_entry.id   f5fcc92c28b15057d2acf9a2d8975223
#
_cell.length_a   1.000
_cell.length_b   1.000
_cell.length_c   1.000
_cell.angle_alpha   90.00
_cell.angle_beta   90.00
_cell.angle_gamma   90.00
#
_symmetry.space_group_name_H-M   'P 1'
#
loop_
_entity.id
_entity.type
_entity.pdbx_description
1 polymer ?
#
loop_
_entity_poly.entity_id
_entity_poly.type
_entity_poly.pdbx_seq_one_letter_code
_entity_poly.pdbx_strand_id
1 'polypeptide(L)'
;EQRRSLELLGARMLVRLQQTDHRYTQDRMEVLAEDAGVWDLAAVRASLDRRLAEEQYDFVVTLAPTATTHGHHQAASLLALEAVARMPEAERPVALCCQVKAADADDLGEPPVLVVAEAAGEELTAIRTTPAPFTIDRNEPFGHRDRLTLKAIASVAIAQHLSQGTMLGYIGAGDVEEYWLFDLSPPLAAARTADWFVQLQDPSFPEREYTSSAGTNASR
;
A
#
# COMPACT_ATOMS: atom_id res chain seq x y z
N GLU A 1 -13.44 4.58 -11.64
CA GLU A 1 -12.49 3.48 -11.79
C GLU A 1 -11.91 3.08 -10.43
N GLN A 2 -11.09 3.91 -9.76
CA GLN A 2 -10.48 3.62 -8.46
C GLN A 2 -11.49 3.10 -7.41
N ARG A 3 -12.66 3.71 -7.30
CA ARG A 3 -13.69 3.28 -6.36
C ARG A 3 -14.13 1.84 -6.61
N ARG A 4 -14.36 1.47 -7.86
CA ARG A 4 -14.75 0.09 -8.22
C ARG A 4 -13.65 -0.92 -7.92
N SER A 5 -12.39 -0.55 -8.23
CA SER A 5 -11.23 -1.38 -7.92
C SER A 5 -11.14 -1.67 -6.41
N LEU A 6 -11.28 -0.62 -5.58
CA LEU A 6 -11.20 -0.74 -4.13
C LEU A 6 -12.39 -1.48 -3.51
N GLU A 7 -13.60 -1.30 -4.06
CA GLU A 7 -14.78 -2.07 -3.64
C GLU A 7 -14.58 -3.58 -3.87
N LEU A 8 -13.96 -3.97 -5.00
CA LEU A 8 -13.60 -5.36 -5.28
C LEU A 8 -12.57 -5.91 -4.30
N LEU A 9 -11.63 -5.08 -3.84
CA LEU A 9 -10.62 -5.44 -2.86
C LEU A 9 -11.13 -5.39 -1.42
N GLY A 10 -12.41 -5.06 -1.20
CA GLY A 10 -13.00 -4.97 0.13
C GLY A 10 -12.53 -3.76 0.95
N ALA A 11 -11.94 -2.74 0.31
CA ALA A 11 -11.54 -1.52 0.99
C ALA A 11 -12.76 -0.81 1.60
N ARG A 12 -12.67 -0.45 2.88
CA ARG A 12 -13.78 0.18 3.61
C ARG A 12 -13.94 1.66 3.29
N MET A 13 -12.85 2.32 2.95
CA MET A 13 -12.83 3.76 2.72
C MET A 13 -11.84 4.11 1.60
N LEU A 14 -12.24 5.02 0.74
CA LEU A 14 -11.38 5.69 -0.23
C LEU A 14 -11.31 7.17 0.12
N VAL A 15 -10.12 7.64 0.41
CA VAL A 15 -9.84 9.07 0.59
C VAL A 15 -9.13 9.59 -0.63
N ARG A 16 -9.71 10.61 -1.24
CA ARG A 16 -9.12 11.29 -2.37
C ARG A 16 -8.55 12.62 -1.92
N LEU A 17 -7.25 12.80 -2.07
CA LEU A 17 -6.58 14.08 -1.79
C LEU A 17 -6.70 15.06 -2.96
N GLN A 18 -7.34 14.66 -4.07
CA GLN A 18 -7.66 15.46 -5.27
C GLN A 18 -6.43 16.17 -5.88
N GLN A 19 -5.27 15.51 -5.79
CA GLN A 19 -4.06 16.02 -6.40
C GLN A 19 -4.02 15.68 -7.89
N THR A 20 -3.34 16.53 -8.65
CA THR A 20 -3.23 16.36 -10.10
C THR A 20 -2.33 15.20 -10.47
N ASP A 21 -2.82 14.30 -11.31
CA ASP A 21 -1.96 13.36 -12.03
C ASP A 21 -1.43 14.10 -13.28
N HIS A 22 -0.19 14.61 -13.16
CA HIS A 22 0.35 15.55 -14.12
C HIS A 22 0.83 14.86 -15.41
N ARG A 23 1.87 14.02 -15.29
CA ARG A 23 2.46 13.25 -16.40
C ARG A 23 3.28 12.09 -15.85
N TYR A 24 3.63 11.15 -16.72
CA TYR A 24 4.60 10.14 -16.33
C TYR A 24 5.99 10.79 -16.14
N THR A 25 6.55 10.60 -14.96
CA THR A 25 7.91 11.03 -14.58
C THR A 25 8.47 10.06 -13.56
N GLN A 26 9.79 9.96 -13.47
CA GLN A 26 10.50 9.28 -12.37
C GLN A 26 11.11 10.30 -11.39
N ASP A 27 11.01 11.57 -11.71
CA ASP A 27 11.46 12.65 -10.83
C ASP A 27 10.35 13.05 -9.86
N ARG A 28 10.51 12.65 -8.60
CA ARG A 28 9.61 13.04 -7.52
C ARG A 28 9.60 14.55 -7.24
N MET A 29 10.70 15.24 -7.57
CA MET A 29 10.81 16.68 -7.32
C MET A 29 9.88 17.51 -8.20
N GLU A 30 9.42 16.98 -9.34
CA GLU A 30 8.36 17.61 -10.12
C GLU A 30 7.07 17.80 -9.30
N VAL A 31 6.91 17.05 -8.22
CA VAL A 31 5.74 17.09 -7.34
C VAL A 31 6.07 17.66 -5.95
N LEU A 32 7.24 17.30 -5.41
CA LEU A 32 7.63 17.64 -4.03
C LEU A 32 8.32 19.01 -3.90
N ALA A 33 8.78 19.61 -4.99
CA ALA A 33 9.33 20.95 -4.94
C ALA A 33 8.19 21.95 -4.64
N GLU A 34 8.41 22.83 -3.66
CA GLU A 34 7.40 23.79 -3.21
C GLU A 34 6.96 24.75 -4.31
N ASP A 35 7.85 25.07 -5.23
CA ASP A 35 7.61 25.93 -6.38
C ASP A 35 7.01 25.20 -7.60
N ALA A 36 6.95 23.88 -7.57
CA ALA A 36 6.36 23.09 -8.66
C ALA A 36 4.85 23.33 -8.81
N GLY A 37 4.13 23.56 -7.71
CA GLY A 37 2.71 23.87 -7.71
C GLY A 37 1.81 22.76 -8.29
N VAL A 38 2.33 21.52 -8.43
CA VAL A 38 1.58 20.39 -8.98
C VAL A 38 0.63 19.81 -7.94
N TRP A 39 1.13 19.65 -6.71
CA TRP A 39 0.32 19.25 -5.57
C TRP A 39 0.24 20.35 -4.52
N ASP A 40 -0.89 20.48 -3.85
CA ASP A 40 -1.02 21.24 -2.62
C ASP A 40 -0.42 20.44 -1.46
N LEU A 41 0.91 20.54 -1.32
CA LEU A 41 1.66 19.77 -0.32
C LEU A 41 1.21 20.08 1.11
N ALA A 42 0.82 21.34 1.39
CA ALA A 42 0.33 21.72 2.70
C ALA A 42 -0.98 21.02 3.04
N ALA A 43 -1.93 20.99 2.10
CA ALA A 43 -3.20 20.28 2.28
C ALA A 43 -3.01 18.76 2.37
N VAL A 44 -2.08 18.19 1.58
CA VAL A 44 -1.75 16.76 1.64
C VAL A 44 -1.19 16.40 3.01
N ARG A 45 -0.15 17.12 3.49
CA ARG A 45 0.45 16.92 4.81
C ARG A 45 -0.58 17.02 5.93
N ALA A 46 -1.35 18.11 5.95
CA ALA A 46 -2.41 18.29 6.95
C ALA A 46 -3.46 17.18 6.95
N SER A 47 -3.80 16.65 5.78
CA SER A 47 -4.74 15.53 5.65
C SER A 47 -4.16 14.23 6.18
N LEU A 48 -2.88 13.94 5.90
CA LEU A 48 -2.21 12.74 6.40
C LEU A 48 -2.04 12.78 7.91
N ASP A 49 -1.54 13.90 8.45
CA ASP A 49 -1.35 14.09 9.90
C ASP A 49 -2.65 13.90 10.67
N ARG A 50 -3.72 14.56 10.21
CA ARG A 50 -5.04 14.43 10.85
C ARG A 50 -5.52 12.98 10.84
N ARG A 51 -5.37 12.26 9.73
CA ARG A 51 -5.83 10.87 9.62
C ARG A 51 -5.06 9.93 10.50
N LEU A 52 -3.75 10.05 10.53
CA LEU A 52 -2.93 9.23 11.40
C LEU A 52 -3.27 9.45 12.88
N ALA A 53 -3.59 10.70 13.26
CA ALA A 53 -3.98 11.03 14.62
C ALA A 53 -5.40 10.53 15.00
N GLU A 54 -6.37 10.63 14.06
CA GLU A 54 -7.77 10.33 14.35
C GLU A 54 -8.10 8.84 14.21
N GLU A 55 -7.53 8.14 13.21
CA GLU A 55 -7.95 6.78 12.83
C GLU A 55 -7.13 5.68 13.53
N GLN A 56 -6.01 6.02 14.16
CA GLN A 56 -5.14 5.08 14.90
C GLN A 56 -4.80 3.80 14.09
N TYR A 57 -4.24 3.97 12.91
CA TYR A 57 -3.87 2.85 12.05
C TYR A 57 -2.81 1.94 12.69
N ASP A 58 -2.98 0.64 12.57
CA ASP A 58 -1.97 -0.34 12.97
C ASP A 58 -0.81 -0.40 11.98
N PHE A 59 -1.12 -0.25 10.69
CA PHE A 59 -0.16 -0.36 9.60
C PHE A 59 -0.34 0.76 8.58
N VAL A 60 0.78 1.22 8.02
CA VAL A 60 0.86 2.06 6.82
C VAL A 60 1.68 1.30 5.80
N VAL A 61 1.07 0.98 4.67
CA VAL A 61 1.75 0.27 3.56
C VAL A 61 1.89 1.22 2.39
N THR A 62 3.09 1.35 1.86
CA THR A 62 3.40 2.16 0.68
C THR A 62 3.99 1.30 -0.43
N LEU A 63 3.98 1.80 -1.65
CA LEU A 63 4.85 1.25 -2.69
C LEU A 63 6.31 1.55 -2.35
N ALA A 64 7.22 0.65 -2.69
CA ALA A 64 8.65 0.88 -2.53
C ALA A 64 9.07 2.09 -3.39
N PRO A 65 9.55 3.20 -2.78
CA PRO A 65 9.98 4.39 -3.53
C PRO A 65 11.38 4.19 -4.11
N THR A 66 11.50 3.38 -5.15
CA THR A 66 12.76 3.16 -5.88
C THR A 66 12.97 4.24 -6.94
N ALA A 67 14.19 4.37 -7.48
CA ALA A 67 14.50 5.32 -8.54
C ALA A 67 13.68 5.08 -9.83
N THR A 68 13.19 3.86 -10.03
CA THR A 68 12.37 3.48 -11.21
C THR A 68 10.88 3.58 -10.96
N THR A 69 10.44 3.76 -9.71
CA THR A 69 9.04 4.00 -9.37
C THR A 69 8.59 5.34 -9.94
N HIS A 70 7.36 5.42 -10.45
CA HIS A 70 6.77 6.68 -10.92
C HIS A 70 6.88 7.78 -9.84
N GLY A 71 7.31 8.99 -10.23
CA GLY A 71 7.61 10.08 -9.29
C GLY A 71 6.45 10.46 -8.35
N HIS A 72 5.21 10.42 -8.85
CA HIS A 72 4.02 10.65 -8.01
C HIS A 72 3.84 9.54 -6.95
N HIS A 73 4.14 8.29 -7.28
CA HIS A 73 4.10 7.19 -6.30
C HIS A 73 5.23 7.33 -5.28
N GLN A 74 6.45 7.72 -5.72
CA GLN A 74 7.52 8.05 -4.79
C GLN A 74 7.09 9.17 -3.83
N ALA A 75 6.53 10.28 -4.37
CA ALA A 75 6.07 11.41 -3.59
C ALA A 75 4.98 11.01 -2.58
N ALA A 76 4.00 10.23 -3.00
CA ALA A 76 2.94 9.73 -2.11
C ALA A 76 3.50 8.88 -0.96
N SER A 77 4.44 7.97 -1.26
CA SER A 77 5.11 7.14 -0.26
C SER A 77 5.91 7.99 0.73
N LEU A 78 6.70 8.95 0.23
CA LEU A 78 7.52 9.81 1.08
C LEU A 78 6.68 10.73 1.98
N LEU A 79 5.58 11.29 1.48
CA LEU A 79 4.67 12.12 2.30
C LEU A 79 3.96 11.29 3.38
N ALA A 80 3.61 10.04 3.10
CA ALA A 80 3.06 9.14 4.11
C ALA A 80 4.10 8.82 5.20
N LEU A 81 5.34 8.50 4.82
CA LEU A 81 6.42 8.23 5.77
C LEU A 81 6.80 9.49 6.57
N GLU A 82 6.82 10.65 5.94
CA GLU A 82 7.01 11.95 6.62
C GLU A 82 5.95 12.19 7.70
N ALA A 83 4.68 11.85 7.41
CA ALA A 83 3.60 11.98 8.38
C ALA A 83 3.77 10.99 9.56
N VAL A 84 4.20 9.75 9.29
CA VAL A 84 4.52 8.77 10.34
C VAL A 84 5.69 9.25 11.20
N ALA A 85 6.76 9.79 10.59
CA ALA A 85 7.93 10.28 11.31
C ALA A 85 7.61 11.45 12.27
N ARG A 86 6.62 12.28 11.94
CA ARG A 86 6.15 13.36 12.82
C ARG A 86 5.39 12.87 14.06
N MET A 87 4.91 11.63 14.09
CA MET A 87 4.24 11.06 15.25
C MET A 87 5.23 10.71 16.36
N PRO A 88 4.82 10.76 17.64
CA PRO A 88 5.60 10.17 18.72
C PRO A 88 5.89 8.68 18.42
N GLU A 89 7.13 8.24 18.61
CA GLU A 89 7.56 6.88 18.25
C GLU A 89 6.64 5.78 18.78
N ALA A 90 6.16 5.92 20.02
CA ALA A 90 5.26 4.95 20.66
C ALA A 90 3.87 4.87 20.04
N GLU A 91 3.46 5.89 19.26
CA GLU A 91 2.14 5.99 18.64
C GLU A 91 2.19 5.70 17.14
N ARG A 92 3.39 5.51 16.58
CA ARG A 92 3.57 5.24 15.16
C ARG A 92 2.92 3.93 14.75
N PRO A 93 2.21 3.90 13.61
CA PRO A 93 1.86 2.65 12.95
C PRO A 93 3.12 1.91 12.49
N VAL A 94 3.00 0.61 12.26
CA VAL A 94 4.04 -0.13 11.55
C VAL A 94 4.07 0.34 10.11
N ALA A 95 5.20 0.82 9.63
CA ALA A 95 5.38 1.27 8.26
C ALA A 95 6.09 0.20 7.43
N LEU A 96 5.46 -0.17 6.30
CA LEU A 96 5.94 -1.18 5.38
C LEU A 96 6.03 -0.61 3.97
N CYS A 97 7.08 -0.96 3.23
CA CYS A 97 7.04 -0.84 1.78
C CYS A 97 6.72 -2.18 1.14
N CYS A 98 5.95 -2.13 0.06
CA CYS A 98 5.58 -3.29 -0.72
C CYS A 98 6.16 -3.18 -2.13
N GLN A 99 6.63 -4.30 -2.65
CA GLN A 99 6.93 -4.48 -4.06
C GLN A 99 6.41 -5.84 -4.54
N VAL A 100 6.12 -5.92 -5.83
CA VAL A 100 5.62 -7.15 -6.46
C VAL A 100 6.69 -7.63 -7.42
N LYS A 101 7.10 -8.89 -7.27
CA LYS A 101 8.14 -9.52 -8.09
C LYS A 101 7.62 -10.79 -8.78
N ALA A 102 8.28 -11.20 -9.84
CA ALA A 102 8.10 -12.54 -10.41
C ALA A 102 8.68 -13.60 -9.46
N ALA A 103 8.16 -14.82 -9.49
CA ALA A 103 8.66 -15.90 -8.64
C ALA A 103 10.10 -16.34 -8.97
N ASP A 104 10.56 -16.03 -10.17
CA ASP A 104 11.89 -16.32 -10.67
C ASP A 104 12.80 -15.07 -10.73
N ALA A 105 12.43 -13.99 -10.05
CA ALA A 105 13.23 -12.79 -10.00
C ALA A 105 14.56 -13.04 -9.27
N ASP A 106 15.66 -12.62 -9.87
CA ASP A 106 17.02 -12.84 -9.33
C ASP A 106 17.22 -12.13 -7.98
N ASP A 107 16.47 -11.06 -7.72
CA ASP A 107 16.53 -10.26 -6.50
C ASP A 107 15.40 -10.58 -5.49
N LEU A 108 14.77 -11.74 -5.61
CA LEU A 108 13.72 -12.16 -4.66
C LEU A 108 14.33 -12.34 -3.25
N GLY A 109 13.72 -11.70 -2.25
CA GLY A 109 14.23 -11.69 -0.87
C GLY A 109 15.35 -10.69 -0.62
N GLU A 110 15.78 -9.94 -1.62
CA GLU A 110 16.75 -8.86 -1.45
C GLU A 110 16.06 -7.51 -1.19
N PRO A 111 16.60 -6.68 -0.26
CA PRO A 111 16.01 -5.39 0.04
C PRO A 111 16.03 -4.46 -1.17
N PRO A 112 14.92 -3.73 -1.42
CA PRO A 112 14.89 -2.78 -2.52
C PRO A 112 15.86 -1.62 -2.29
N VAL A 113 16.47 -1.13 -3.35
CA VAL A 113 17.25 0.12 -3.31
C VAL A 113 16.28 1.29 -3.38
N LEU A 114 16.03 1.89 -2.22
CA LEU A 114 15.10 3.02 -2.10
C LEU A 114 15.80 4.35 -2.37
N VAL A 115 15.02 5.35 -2.78
CA VAL A 115 15.52 6.73 -2.84
C VAL A 115 15.75 7.24 -1.42
N VAL A 116 16.88 7.89 -1.18
CA VAL A 116 17.16 8.50 0.12
C VAL A 116 16.26 9.72 0.33
N ALA A 117 15.60 9.78 1.47
CA ALA A 117 14.78 10.91 1.89
C ALA A 117 14.84 11.07 3.41
N GLU A 118 14.89 12.31 3.85
CA GLU A 118 14.97 12.69 5.25
C GLU A 118 13.89 13.71 5.60
N ALA A 119 13.31 13.60 6.76
CA ALA A 119 12.44 14.61 7.36
C ALA A 119 12.49 14.51 8.88
N ALA A 120 12.28 15.64 9.56
CA ALA A 120 12.29 15.73 11.02
C ALA A 120 13.58 15.19 11.69
N GLY A 121 14.69 15.12 10.95
CA GLY A 121 15.96 14.59 11.45
C GLY A 121 16.10 13.07 11.40
N GLU A 122 15.16 12.40 10.74
CA GLU A 122 15.17 10.94 10.54
C GLU A 122 15.26 10.61 9.04
N GLU A 123 15.96 9.52 8.70
CA GLU A 123 15.91 8.95 7.36
C GLU A 123 14.58 8.18 7.19
N LEU A 124 13.75 8.65 6.26
CA LEU A 124 12.40 8.09 6.06
C LEU A 124 12.41 6.72 5.38
N THR A 125 13.43 6.45 4.58
CA THR A 125 13.49 5.33 3.64
C THR A 125 14.47 4.24 4.04
N ALA A 126 15.11 4.35 5.20
CA ALA A 126 15.88 3.27 5.78
C ALA A 126 14.97 2.07 6.08
N ILE A 127 15.39 0.86 5.67
CA ILE A 127 14.64 -0.38 5.89
C ILE A 127 15.42 -1.37 6.73
N ARG A 128 14.69 -2.14 7.54
CA ARG A 128 15.24 -3.24 8.31
C ARG A 128 15.49 -4.44 7.40
N THR A 129 16.71 -4.91 7.38
CA THR A 129 17.09 -6.13 6.65
C THR A 129 16.93 -7.41 7.48
N THR A 130 16.62 -7.23 8.77
CA THR A 130 16.32 -8.32 9.71
C THR A 130 15.06 -7.95 10.50
N PRO A 131 14.02 -8.77 10.48
CA PRO A 131 13.90 -10.05 9.76
C PRO A 131 13.93 -9.89 8.23
N ALA A 132 14.03 -11.02 7.51
CA ALA A 132 13.77 -11.08 6.07
C ALA A 132 12.37 -10.53 5.73
N PRO A 133 12.08 -10.19 4.47
CA PRO A 133 10.79 -9.63 4.11
C PRO A 133 9.64 -10.58 4.46
N PHE A 134 8.51 -10.00 4.80
CA PHE A 134 7.25 -10.75 4.87
C PHE A 134 6.74 -10.92 3.45
N THR A 135 6.30 -12.11 3.08
CA THR A 135 5.92 -12.42 1.70
C THR A 135 4.51 -12.97 1.59
N ILE A 136 3.85 -12.67 0.48
CA ILE A 136 2.58 -13.29 0.08
C ILE A 136 2.79 -13.89 -1.30
N ASP A 137 2.57 -15.21 -1.43
CA ASP A 137 2.44 -15.85 -2.74
C ASP A 137 1.07 -15.49 -3.33
N ARG A 138 1.08 -14.72 -4.40
CA ARG A 138 -0.14 -14.24 -5.06
C ARG A 138 -0.85 -15.34 -5.87
N ASN A 139 -0.19 -16.48 -6.09
CA ASN A 139 -0.75 -17.63 -6.80
C ASN A 139 -1.33 -18.67 -5.82
N GLU A 140 -1.11 -18.52 -4.51
CA GLU A 140 -1.67 -19.44 -3.52
C GLU A 140 -3.20 -19.45 -3.60
N PRO A 141 -3.83 -20.62 -3.78
CA PRO A 141 -5.26 -20.71 -3.89
C PRO A 141 -5.96 -20.51 -2.55
N PHE A 142 -7.11 -19.87 -2.57
CA PHE A 142 -7.97 -19.71 -1.40
C PHE A 142 -9.45 -19.64 -1.76
N GLY A 143 -10.31 -19.53 -0.75
CA GLY A 143 -11.75 -19.39 -0.89
C GLY A 143 -12.45 -20.70 -1.27
N HIS A 144 -13.66 -20.57 -1.85
CA HIS A 144 -14.48 -21.73 -2.15
C HIS A 144 -13.81 -22.67 -3.15
N ARG A 145 -13.48 -23.90 -2.69
CA ARG A 145 -12.81 -24.94 -3.49
C ARG A 145 -11.45 -24.52 -4.05
N ASP A 146 -10.74 -23.66 -3.37
CA ASP A 146 -9.40 -23.18 -3.75
C ASP A 146 -9.31 -22.65 -5.19
N ARG A 147 -10.31 -21.87 -5.59
CA ARG A 147 -10.43 -21.37 -6.97
C ARG A 147 -10.06 -19.90 -7.15
N LEU A 148 -9.79 -19.20 -6.06
CA LEU A 148 -9.36 -17.81 -6.09
C LEU A 148 -7.88 -17.72 -5.77
N THR A 149 -7.23 -16.71 -6.32
CA THR A 149 -5.87 -16.32 -5.97
C THR A 149 -5.85 -14.80 -5.83
N LEU A 150 -4.94 -14.28 -5.01
CA LEU A 150 -4.77 -12.83 -4.90
C LEU A 150 -4.42 -12.20 -6.25
N LYS A 151 -3.63 -12.91 -7.07
CA LYS A 151 -3.27 -12.49 -8.43
C LYS A 151 -4.50 -12.31 -9.33
N ALA A 152 -5.45 -13.23 -9.25
CA ALA A 152 -6.70 -13.12 -10.02
C ALA A 152 -7.53 -11.90 -9.56
N ILE A 153 -7.68 -11.70 -8.24
CA ILE A 153 -8.43 -10.58 -7.68
C ILE A 153 -7.76 -9.25 -8.06
N ALA A 154 -6.44 -9.14 -7.89
CA ALA A 154 -5.69 -7.95 -8.28
C ALA A 154 -5.83 -7.64 -9.77
N SER A 155 -5.81 -8.68 -10.63
CA SER A 155 -6.00 -8.52 -12.07
C SER A 155 -7.38 -7.95 -12.42
N VAL A 156 -8.44 -8.43 -11.74
CA VAL A 156 -9.79 -7.87 -11.92
C VAL A 156 -9.87 -6.43 -11.42
N ALA A 157 -9.20 -6.11 -10.30
CA ALA A 157 -9.12 -4.75 -9.78
C ALA A 157 -8.38 -3.80 -10.74
N ILE A 158 -7.25 -4.24 -11.30
CA ILE A 158 -6.48 -3.51 -12.32
C ILE A 158 -7.33 -3.26 -13.57
N ALA A 159 -8.09 -4.26 -14.03
CA ALA A 159 -8.96 -4.13 -15.20
C ALA A 159 -10.05 -3.05 -15.06
N GLN A 160 -10.30 -2.53 -13.85
CA GLN A 160 -11.21 -1.40 -13.66
C GLN A 160 -10.61 -0.04 -14.07
N HIS A 161 -9.30 0.03 -14.31
CA HIS A 161 -8.59 1.26 -14.71
C HIS A 161 -8.63 1.46 -16.23
N LEU A 162 -9.84 1.56 -16.78
CA LEU A 162 -10.09 1.60 -18.24
C LEU A 162 -9.48 2.81 -18.93
N SER A 163 -9.38 3.95 -18.24
CA SER A 163 -8.77 5.17 -18.79
C SER A 163 -7.24 5.14 -18.82
N GLN A 164 -6.63 4.19 -18.12
CA GLN A 164 -5.18 4.01 -18.03
C GLN A 164 -4.77 2.73 -18.75
N GLY A 165 -4.83 2.74 -20.09
CA GLY A 165 -4.56 1.56 -20.91
C GLY A 165 -3.23 0.85 -20.62
N THR A 166 -2.20 1.61 -20.20
CA THR A 166 -0.91 1.05 -19.77
C THR A 166 -1.00 0.15 -18.53
N MET A 167 -1.99 0.38 -17.65
CA MET A 167 -2.22 -0.46 -16.48
C MET A 167 -2.64 -1.89 -16.86
N LEU A 168 -3.23 -2.08 -18.03
CA LEU A 168 -3.62 -3.42 -18.49
C LEU A 168 -2.41 -4.35 -18.71
N GLY A 169 -1.22 -3.79 -18.93
CA GLY A 169 0.04 -4.56 -18.99
C GLY A 169 0.43 -5.24 -17.68
N TYR A 170 -0.17 -4.84 -16.55
CA TYR A 170 0.08 -5.46 -15.25
C TYR A 170 -0.91 -6.59 -14.91
N ILE A 171 -1.89 -6.86 -15.78
CA ILE A 171 -2.82 -7.97 -15.58
C ILE A 171 -2.04 -9.28 -15.63
N GLY A 172 -2.14 -10.06 -14.56
CA GLY A 172 -1.41 -11.31 -14.40
C GLY A 172 0.08 -11.17 -14.11
N ALA A 173 0.61 -9.95 -13.98
CA ALA A 173 2.00 -9.73 -13.63
C ALA A 173 2.26 -9.90 -12.12
N GLY A 174 3.48 -10.35 -11.81
CA GLY A 174 3.98 -10.52 -10.44
C GLY A 174 3.35 -11.70 -9.69
N ASP A 175 4.18 -12.43 -9.00
CA ASP A 175 3.83 -13.69 -8.33
C ASP A 175 3.94 -13.58 -6.81
N VAL A 176 4.88 -12.75 -6.34
CA VAL A 176 5.18 -12.59 -4.92
C VAL A 176 5.08 -11.12 -4.54
N GLU A 177 4.41 -10.83 -3.45
CA GLU A 177 4.48 -9.53 -2.78
C GLU A 177 5.49 -9.64 -1.65
N GLU A 178 6.45 -8.71 -1.60
CA GLU A 178 7.42 -8.57 -0.53
C GLU A 178 7.16 -7.29 0.26
N TYR A 179 7.14 -7.42 1.58
CA TYR A 179 6.90 -6.33 2.52
C TYR A 179 8.12 -6.13 3.42
N TRP A 180 8.72 -4.97 3.35
CA TRP A 180 9.90 -4.60 4.12
C TRP A 180 9.54 -3.54 5.16
N LEU A 181 10.04 -3.73 6.39
CA LEU A 181 9.84 -2.78 7.48
C LEU A 181 10.74 -1.56 7.29
N PHE A 182 10.15 -0.37 7.37
CA PHE A 182 10.94 0.85 7.54
C PHE A 182 11.48 0.97 8.97
N ASP A 183 12.69 1.53 9.12
CA ASP A 183 13.33 1.72 10.44
C ASP A 183 12.54 2.67 11.35
N LEU A 184 11.82 3.62 10.77
CA LEU A 184 10.93 4.53 11.50
C LEU A 184 9.75 3.83 12.21
N SER A 185 9.53 2.55 11.96
CA SER A 185 8.50 1.75 12.63
C SER A 185 8.82 1.51 14.12
N PRO A 186 7.80 1.36 14.99
CA PRO A 186 8.02 1.18 16.42
C PRO A 186 8.82 -0.10 16.74
N PRO A 187 9.40 -0.24 17.94
CA PRO A 187 10.27 -1.37 18.30
C PRO A 187 9.65 -2.75 18.11
N LEU A 188 8.35 -2.91 18.36
CA LEU A 188 7.64 -4.19 18.22
C LEU A 188 7.09 -4.45 16.81
N ALA A 189 7.44 -3.63 15.82
CA ALA A 189 6.90 -3.72 14.48
C ALA A 189 7.06 -5.11 13.85
N ALA A 190 8.24 -5.73 13.98
CA ALA A 190 8.50 -7.04 13.39
C ALA A 190 7.56 -8.13 13.96
N ALA A 191 7.34 -8.16 15.28
CA ALA A 191 6.44 -9.10 15.91
C ALA A 191 4.98 -8.86 15.49
N ARG A 192 4.53 -7.59 15.52
CA ARG A 192 3.19 -7.20 15.08
C ARG A 192 2.94 -7.59 13.61
N THR A 193 3.93 -7.41 12.76
CA THR A 193 3.82 -7.78 11.34
C THR A 193 3.76 -9.29 11.18
N ALA A 194 4.59 -10.06 11.91
CA ALA A 194 4.54 -11.52 11.88
C ALA A 194 3.16 -12.04 12.29
N ASP A 195 2.60 -11.53 13.38
CA ASP A 195 1.26 -11.90 13.85
C ASP A 195 0.18 -11.56 12.83
N TRP A 196 0.29 -10.41 12.16
CA TRP A 196 -0.64 -10.02 11.12
C TRP A 196 -0.57 -10.95 9.90
N PHE A 197 0.63 -11.29 9.44
CA PHE A 197 0.81 -12.22 8.30
C PHE A 197 0.32 -13.63 8.62
N VAL A 198 0.49 -14.12 9.84
CA VAL A 198 -0.10 -15.39 10.30
C VAL A 198 -1.63 -15.34 10.21
N GLN A 199 -2.24 -14.24 10.66
CA GLN A 199 -3.69 -14.06 10.56
C GLN A 199 -4.20 -13.99 9.11
N LEU A 200 -3.45 -13.36 8.20
CA LEU A 200 -3.81 -13.30 6.78
C LEU A 200 -3.79 -14.68 6.10
N GLN A 201 -2.95 -15.58 6.57
CA GLN A 201 -2.80 -16.94 6.04
C GLN A 201 -3.73 -17.96 6.72
N ASP A 202 -4.44 -17.57 7.79
CA ASP A 202 -5.35 -18.45 8.49
C ASP A 202 -6.64 -18.67 7.68
N PRO A 203 -6.89 -19.87 7.16
CA PRO A 203 -8.11 -20.17 6.40
C PRO A 203 -9.39 -20.09 7.24
N SER A 204 -9.26 -20.09 8.57
CA SER A 204 -10.37 -19.90 9.50
C SER A 204 -10.72 -18.42 9.74
N PHE A 205 -10.04 -17.49 9.06
CA PHE A 205 -10.42 -16.09 9.10
C PHE A 205 -11.92 -16.02 8.74
N PRO A 206 -12.79 -15.57 9.65
CA PRO A 206 -14.20 -15.87 9.59
C PRO A 206 -14.77 -15.44 8.25
N GLU A 207 -15.35 -16.38 7.53
CA GLU A 207 -16.28 -16.07 6.46
C GLU A 207 -17.27 -15.08 7.07
N ARG A 208 -17.19 -13.81 6.68
CA ARG A 208 -18.19 -12.85 7.08
C ARG A 208 -19.48 -13.38 6.52
N GLU A 209 -20.36 -13.91 7.38
CA GLU A 209 -21.73 -14.19 7.01
C GLU A 209 -22.26 -12.96 6.28
N TYR A 210 -22.46 -13.10 5.01
CA TYR A 210 -23.16 -12.13 4.19
C TYR A 210 -24.59 -12.21 4.66
N THR A 211 -24.92 -11.52 5.75
CA THR A 211 -26.31 -11.27 6.10
C THR A 211 -26.83 -10.35 5.00
N SER A 212 -27.36 -10.98 3.96
CA SER A 212 -28.19 -10.33 2.98
C SER A 212 -29.33 -9.66 3.75
N SER A 213 -29.21 -8.35 4.00
CA SER A 213 -30.36 -7.54 4.30
C SER A 213 -31.17 -7.38 3.02
N ALA A 214 -31.77 -8.51 2.59
CA ALA A 214 -32.86 -8.48 1.66
C ALA A 214 -34.01 -7.78 2.40
N GLY A 215 -34.05 -6.45 2.26
CA GLY A 215 -35.17 -5.65 2.67
C GLY A 215 -36.43 -6.22 2.02
N THR A 216 -37.26 -6.80 2.86
CA THR A 216 -38.63 -7.09 2.56
C THR A 216 -39.34 -5.79 2.13
N ASN A 217 -39.38 -5.52 0.84
CA ASN A 217 -40.41 -4.66 0.27
C ASN A 217 -41.67 -5.51 0.13
N ALA A 218 -42.39 -5.57 1.23
CA ALA A 218 -43.78 -5.97 1.18
C ALA A 218 -44.63 -4.75 0.79
N SER A 219 -45.28 -4.89 -0.36
CA SER A 219 -46.59 -4.35 -0.77
C SER A 219 -47.02 -2.98 -0.26
N ARG A 220 -47.13 -1.99 -1.14
CA ARG A 220 -48.44 -1.41 -1.50
C ARG A 220 -48.36 -0.64 -2.82
#